data_1f1773db1b87bffbd72abb483d045850
#
_entry.id   1f1773db1b87bffbd72abb483d045850
#
_cell.length_a   1.000
_cell.length_b   1.000
_cell.length_c   1.000
_cell.angle_alpha   90.00
_cell.angle_beta   90.00
_cell.angle_gamma   90.00
#
_symmetry.space_group_name_H-M   'P 1'
#
loop_
_entity.id
_entity.type
_entity.pdbx_description
1 polymer ?
#
loop_
_entity_poly.entity_id
_entity_poly.type
_entity_poly.pdbx_seq_one_letter_code
_entity_poly.pdbx_strand_id
1 'polypeptide(L)'
;YFVRALVALAIVGSIVYSNIAEESLARFRNMGNDQTSLHRMERWEHGWQAMKDNPLLGVGVKNWEVYYPLHFRPKHAGPMMVHNVFIEAGIELGFLGLGAFLWLIFLVFRTTRRVISMPDQDNFMVGLSRGLEAGTVGLVVSSSFVTVFYYPYFWIQFLLASCLYSAARNGHLAPDGRESGPRREVLEN
;
A
#
# COMPACT_ATOMS: atom_id res chain seq x y z
N TYR A 1 -11.59 -22.64 13.76
CA TYR A 1 -11.74 -21.21 13.33
C TYR A 1 -11.62 -21.05 11.83
N PHE A 2 -10.68 -21.72 11.15
CA PHE A 2 -10.45 -21.61 9.71
C PHE A 2 -11.68 -22.00 8.87
N VAL A 3 -12.32 -23.13 9.20
CA VAL A 3 -13.55 -23.57 8.51
C VAL A 3 -14.69 -22.57 8.66
N ARG A 4 -14.85 -21.99 9.85
CA ARG A 4 -15.88 -20.96 10.09
C ARG A 4 -15.61 -19.68 9.27
N ALA A 5 -14.35 -19.29 9.13
CA ALA A 5 -13.97 -18.15 8.31
C ALA A 5 -14.24 -18.42 6.82
N LEU A 6 -13.95 -19.63 6.30
CA LEU A 6 -14.27 -20.02 4.94
C LEU A 6 -15.77 -20.04 4.68
N VAL A 7 -16.56 -20.58 5.62
CA VAL A 7 -18.03 -20.60 5.50
C VAL A 7 -18.58 -19.17 5.51
N ALA A 8 -18.11 -18.30 6.41
CA ALA A 8 -18.52 -16.90 6.43
C ALA A 8 -18.16 -16.19 5.12
N LEU A 9 -16.97 -16.42 4.59
CA LEU A 9 -16.53 -15.86 3.30
C LEU A 9 -17.41 -16.35 2.14
N ALA A 10 -17.75 -17.63 2.12
CA ALA A 10 -18.64 -18.22 1.11
C ALA A 10 -20.06 -17.64 1.19
N ILE A 11 -20.60 -17.44 2.40
CA ILE A 11 -21.92 -16.82 2.61
C ILE A 11 -21.90 -15.37 2.13
N VAL A 12 -20.90 -14.57 2.54
CA VAL A 12 -20.75 -13.18 2.10
C VAL A 12 -20.58 -13.12 0.57
N GLY A 13 -19.75 -13.98 0.01
CA GLY A 13 -19.54 -14.07 -1.44
C GLY A 13 -20.84 -14.42 -2.19
N SER A 14 -21.65 -15.34 -1.66
CA SER A 14 -22.95 -15.70 -2.24
C SER A 14 -23.95 -14.54 -2.17
N ILE A 15 -24.01 -13.84 -1.04
CA ILE A 15 -24.88 -12.66 -0.87
C ILE A 15 -24.44 -11.54 -1.82
N VAL A 16 -23.17 -11.26 -1.93
CA VAL A 16 -22.63 -10.26 -2.86
C VAL A 16 -22.98 -10.66 -4.31
N TYR A 17 -22.73 -11.92 -4.68
CA TYR A 17 -23.02 -12.41 -6.02
C TYR A 17 -24.52 -12.32 -6.37
N SER A 18 -25.42 -12.69 -5.47
CA SER A 18 -26.86 -12.63 -5.69
C SER A 18 -27.42 -11.19 -5.77
N ASN A 19 -26.70 -10.21 -5.23
CA ASN A 19 -27.09 -8.80 -5.28
C ASN A 19 -26.34 -7.97 -6.34
N ILE A 20 -25.44 -8.61 -7.11
CA ILE A 20 -24.78 -7.92 -8.24
C ILE A 20 -25.82 -7.72 -9.34
N ALA A 21 -26.15 -6.45 -9.62
CA ALA A 21 -27.03 -6.12 -10.72
C ALA A 21 -26.46 -6.61 -12.06
N GLU A 22 -27.30 -7.07 -12.98
CA GLU A 22 -26.88 -7.53 -14.32
C GLU A 22 -26.02 -6.50 -15.05
N GLU A 23 -26.27 -5.21 -14.83
CA GLU A 23 -25.49 -4.11 -15.37
C GLU A 23 -24.02 -4.14 -14.88
N SER A 24 -23.78 -4.52 -13.62
CA SER A 24 -22.44 -4.69 -13.06
C SER A 24 -21.75 -5.91 -13.67
N LEU A 25 -22.47 -7.01 -13.88
CA LEU A 25 -21.94 -8.19 -14.57
C LEU A 25 -21.60 -7.89 -16.03
N ALA A 26 -22.42 -7.10 -16.72
CA ALA A 26 -22.15 -6.66 -18.09
C ALA A 26 -20.90 -5.77 -18.14
N ARG A 27 -20.70 -4.90 -17.17
CA ARG A 27 -19.46 -4.09 -17.03
C ARG A 27 -18.23 -5.00 -16.81
N PHE A 28 -18.33 -6.04 -15.98
CA PHE A 28 -17.25 -7.02 -15.79
C PHE A 28 -16.93 -7.80 -17.07
N ARG A 29 -17.93 -8.22 -17.83
CA ARG A 29 -17.73 -8.92 -19.12
C ARG A 29 -17.07 -8.04 -20.18
N ASN A 30 -17.33 -6.74 -20.15
CA ASN A 30 -16.75 -5.76 -21.07
C ASN A 30 -15.46 -5.10 -20.52
N MET A 31 -14.97 -5.57 -19.37
CA MET A 31 -13.75 -5.03 -18.74
C MET A 31 -12.56 -5.18 -19.72
N GLY A 32 -11.91 -4.07 -20.02
CA GLY A 32 -10.83 -4.01 -20.99
C GLY A 32 -11.23 -3.51 -22.38
N ASN A 33 -12.53 -3.60 -22.75
CA ASN A 33 -13.07 -3.11 -24.03
C ASN A 33 -13.90 -1.83 -23.90
N ASP A 34 -14.16 -1.38 -22.67
CA ASP A 34 -14.84 -0.13 -22.40
C ASP A 34 -13.89 1.07 -22.63
N GLN A 35 -14.45 2.19 -23.04
CA GLN A 35 -13.68 3.40 -23.36
C GLN A 35 -12.79 3.86 -22.20
N THR A 36 -13.25 3.69 -20.96
CA THR A 36 -12.51 4.08 -19.76
C THR A 36 -11.24 3.24 -19.60
N SER A 37 -11.32 1.93 -19.80
CA SER A 37 -10.18 1.00 -19.75
C SER A 37 -9.19 1.29 -20.87
N LEU A 38 -9.68 1.50 -22.11
CA LEU A 38 -8.84 1.85 -23.26
C LEU A 38 -8.08 3.16 -23.04
N HIS A 39 -8.74 4.19 -22.48
CA HIS A 39 -8.09 5.47 -22.15
C HIS A 39 -7.03 5.32 -21.04
N ARG A 40 -7.22 4.40 -20.07
CA ARG A 40 -6.19 4.10 -19.06
C ARG A 40 -4.97 3.44 -19.70
N MET A 41 -5.20 2.44 -20.55
CA MET A 41 -4.12 1.73 -21.25
C MET A 41 -3.32 2.69 -22.14
N GLU A 42 -3.98 3.57 -22.89
CA GLU A 42 -3.32 4.62 -23.68
C GLU A 42 -2.44 5.52 -22.82
N ARG A 43 -2.95 5.97 -21.65
CA ARG A 43 -2.14 6.79 -20.72
C ARG A 43 -0.99 6.02 -20.09
N TRP A 44 -1.13 4.73 -19.84
CA TRP A 44 -0.05 3.89 -19.34
C TRP A 44 1.05 3.71 -20.38
N GLU A 45 0.68 3.52 -21.65
CA GLU A 45 1.62 3.43 -22.76
C GLU A 45 2.39 4.75 -22.95
N HIS A 46 1.68 5.88 -22.99
CA HIS A 46 2.30 7.21 -23.06
C HIS A 46 3.12 7.51 -21.79
N GLY A 47 2.66 7.09 -20.63
CA GLY A 47 3.42 7.20 -19.38
C GLY A 47 4.74 6.45 -19.45
N TRP A 48 4.71 5.21 -19.96
CA TRP A 48 5.91 4.43 -20.17
C TRP A 48 6.88 5.08 -21.17
N GLN A 49 6.34 5.71 -22.22
CA GLN A 49 7.16 6.47 -23.16
C GLN A 49 7.80 7.69 -22.48
N ALA A 50 7.03 8.47 -21.71
CA ALA A 50 7.55 9.62 -20.97
C ALA A 50 8.67 9.23 -19.99
N MET A 51 8.55 8.05 -19.33
CA MET A 51 9.60 7.51 -18.47
C MET A 51 10.87 7.17 -19.25
N LYS A 52 10.76 6.62 -20.45
CA LYS A 52 11.92 6.33 -21.32
C LYS A 52 12.58 7.61 -21.82
N ASP A 53 11.81 8.63 -22.11
CA ASP A 53 12.30 9.92 -22.57
C ASP A 53 12.96 10.73 -21.44
N ASN A 54 12.54 10.50 -20.18
CA ASN A 54 13.05 11.18 -18.98
C ASN A 54 13.44 10.18 -17.89
N PRO A 55 14.44 9.30 -18.10
CA PRO A 55 14.61 8.09 -17.30
C PRO A 55 15.07 8.33 -15.86
N LEU A 56 15.85 9.38 -15.60
CA LEU A 56 16.45 9.57 -14.28
C LEU A 56 15.50 10.25 -13.28
N LEU A 57 14.99 11.42 -13.64
CA LEU A 57 14.21 12.29 -12.73
C LEU A 57 12.76 12.49 -13.18
N GLY A 58 12.34 11.84 -14.26
CA GLY A 58 11.00 11.99 -14.81
C GLY A 58 10.72 13.38 -15.38
N VAL A 59 9.44 13.65 -15.57
CA VAL A 59 8.96 14.94 -16.11
C VAL A 59 8.79 16.01 -15.03
N GLY A 60 8.99 15.66 -13.76
CA GLY A 60 8.82 16.51 -12.60
C GLY A 60 7.50 16.27 -11.86
N VAL A 61 7.53 16.57 -10.55
CA VAL A 61 6.40 16.40 -9.62
C VAL A 61 5.19 17.20 -10.11
N LYS A 62 4.03 16.55 -10.21
CA LYS A 62 2.76 17.12 -10.71
C LYS A 62 2.83 17.75 -12.09
N ASN A 63 3.85 17.43 -12.87
CA ASN A 63 4.02 18.00 -14.20
C ASN A 63 3.37 17.16 -15.30
N TRP A 64 2.89 15.95 -14.99
CA TRP A 64 2.25 15.08 -15.96
C TRP A 64 1.04 15.70 -16.66
N GLU A 65 0.19 16.40 -15.93
CA GLU A 65 -1.01 17.04 -16.49
C GLU A 65 -0.69 18.12 -17.53
N VAL A 66 0.47 18.76 -17.39
CA VAL A 66 0.98 19.76 -18.36
C VAL A 66 1.75 19.08 -19.48
N TYR A 67 2.61 18.11 -19.15
CA TYR A 67 3.47 17.39 -20.09
C TYR A 67 2.66 16.58 -21.09
N TYR A 68 1.64 15.85 -20.63
CA TYR A 68 0.87 14.92 -21.43
C TYR A 68 0.21 15.55 -22.67
N PRO A 69 -0.60 16.62 -22.57
CA PRO A 69 -1.24 17.22 -23.72
C PRO A 69 -0.25 17.87 -24.71
N LEU A 70 0.89 18.32 -24.22
CA LEU A 70 1.91 18.94 -25.07
C LEU A 70 2.65 17.92 -25.95
N HIS A 71 2.88 16.70 -25.45
CA HIS A 71 3.71 15.70 -26.12
C HIS A 71 2.88 14.65 -26.86
N PHE A 72 1.71 14.26 -26.31
CA PHE A 72 0.91 13.15 -26.85
C PHE A 72 -0.37 13.57 -27.56
N ARG A 73 -0.78 14.83 -27.47
CA ARG A 73 -1.99 15.40 -28.15
C ARG A 73 -3.20 14.48 -27.99
N PRO A 74 -3.70 14.25 -26.78
CA PRO A 74 -4.77 13.29 -26.52
C PRO A 74 -6.01 13.62 -27.35
N LYS A 75 -6.66 12.58 -27.89
CA LYS A 75 -7.85 12.70 -28.72
C LYS A 75 -9.09 13.15 -27.92
N HIS A 76 -9.03 13.04 -26.60
CA HIS A 76 -10.16 13.27 -25.70
C HIS A 76 -9.82 14.32 -24.66
N ALA A 77 -10.71 15.31 -24.51
CA ALA A 77 -10.65 16.24 -23.40
C ALA A 77 -11.14 15.53 -22.11
N GLY A 78 -10.33 15.52 -21.07
CA GLY A 78 -10.69 14.89 -19.79
C GLY A 78 -9.52 14.89 -18.81
N PRO A 79 -9.75 14.45 -17.55
CA PRO A 79 -8.70 14.36 -16.55
C PRO A 79 -7.53 13.49 -17.06
N MET A 80 -6.31 14.02 -17.02
CA MET A 80 -5.12 13.37 -17.54
C MET A 80 -4.49 12.38 -16.54
N MET A 81 -5.22 12.00 -15.50
CA MET A 81 -4.73 11.13 -14.43
C MET A 81 -4.39 9.72 -14.93
N VAL A 82 -3.25 9.20 -14.49
CA VAL A 82 -2.74 7.88 -14.91
C VAL A 82 -3.51 6.74 -14.24
N HIS A 83 -4.09 6.96 -13.06
CA HIS A 83 -4.77 5.94 -12.25
C HIS A 83 -3.92 4.68 -11.98
N ASN A 84 -2.63 4.89 -11.75
CA ASN A 84 -1.68 3.86 -11.33
C ASN A 84 -0.50 4.55 -10.64
N VAL A 85 -0.35 4.32 -9.34
CA VAL A 85 0.66 4.97 -8.49
C VAL A 85 2.09 4.69 -8.95
N PHE A 86 2.36 3.51 -9.49
CA PHE A 86 3.70 3.13 -9.91
C PHE A 86 4.10 3.81 -11.22
N ILE A 87 3.17 3.86 -12.16
CA ILE A 87 3.37 4.58 -13.41
C ILE A 87 3.48 6.08 -13.14
N GLU A 88 2.62 6.64 -12.26
CA GLU A 88 2.67 8.05 -11.84
C GLU A 88 4.03 8.40 -11.22
N ALA A 89 4.50 7.60 -10.26
CA ALA A 89 5.81 7.78 -9.64
C ALA A 89 6.95 7.73 -10.66
N GLY A 90 6.89 6.79 -11.60
CA GLY A 90 7.90 6.65 -12.65
C GLY A 90 7.89 7.80 -13.65
N ILE A 91 6.71 8.28 -14.06
CA ILE A 91 6.58 9.43 -14.95
C ILE A 91 7.18 10.69 -14.31
N GLU A 92 6.79 10.95 -13.07
CA GLU A 92 7.09 12.22 -12.42
C GLU A 92 8.48 12.26 -11.79
N LEU A 93 8.99 11.13 -11.29
CA LEU A 93 10.27 11.04 -10.59
C LEU A 93 11.31 10.18 -11.31
N GLY A 94 10.98 9.64 -12.47
CA GLY A 94 11.85 8.74 -13.22
C GLY A 94 12.06 7.38 -12.53
N PHE A 95 12.98 6.58 -13.09
CA PHE A 95 13.29 5.26 -12.53
C PHE A 95 13.97 5.35 -11.15
N LEU A 96 14.65 6.45 -10.84
CA LEU A 96 15.24 6.65 -9.52
C LEU A 96 14.17 6.84 -8.45
N GLY A 97 13.18 7.70 -8.71
CA GLY A 97 12.07 7.92 -7.77
C GLY A 97 11.16 6.69 -7.64
N LEU A 98 10.84 6.02 -8.74
CA LEU A 98 10.11 4.76 -8.72
C LEU A 98 10.88 3.70 -7.91
N GLY A 99 12.19 3.56 -8.12
CA GLY A 99 13.04 2.63 -7.35
C GLY A 99 13.05 2.95 -5.87
N ALA A 100 13.17 4.22 -5.49
CA ALA A 100 13.10 4.67 -4.10
C ALA A 100 11.71 4.37 -3.48
N PHE A 101 10.63 4.61 -4.22
CA PHE A 101 9.28 4.31 -3.76
C PHE A 101 9.06 2.80 -3.52
N LEU A 102 9.48 1.96 -4.46
CA LEU A 102 9.43 0.50 -4.31
C LEU A 102 10.31 0.01 -3.16
N TRP A 103 11.47 0.63 -2.97
CA TRP A 103 12.35 0.37 -1.83
C TRP A 103 11.69 0.69 -0.50
N LEU A 104 10.96 1.80 -0.39
CA LEU A 104 10.19 2.14 0.82
C LEU A 104 9.10 1.08 1.11
N ILE A 105 8.38 0.62 0.10
CA ILE A 105 7.41 -0.48 0.25
C ILE A 105 8.11 -1.75 0.75
N PHE A 106 9.24 -2.12 0.15
CA PHE A 106 10.05 -3.25 0.60
C PHE A 106 10.51 -3.10 2.05
N LEU A 107 10.87 -1.90 2.46
CA LEU A 107 11.28 -1.63 3.85
C LEU A 107 10.14 -1.86 4.85
N VAL A 108 8.87 -1.63 4.50
CA VAL A 108 7.75 -1.98 5.37
C VAL A 108 7.78 -3.48 5.68
N PHE A 109 7.82 -4.34 4.65
CA PHE A 109 7.86 -5.79 4.83
C PHE A 109 9.10 -6.25 5.58
N ARG A 110 10.26 -5.70 5.26
CA ARG A 110 11.51 -6.01 5.95
C ARG A 110 11.43 -5.64 7.45
N THR A 111 10.86 -4.51 7.75
CA THR A 111 10.75 -3.98 9.11
C THR A 111 9.76 -4.78 9.95
N THR A 112 8.57 -5.06 9.42
CA THR A 112 7.56 -5.87 10.10
C THR A 112 8.05 -7.30 10.35
N ARG A 113 8.70 -7.92 9.37
CA ARG A 113 9.31 -9.26 9.55
C ARG A 113 10.40 -9.28 10.60
N ARG A 114 11.19 -8.22 10.72
CA ARG A 114 12.17 -8.10 11.82
C ARG A 114 11.49 -8.07 13.18
N VAL A 115 10.40 -7.32 13.33
CA VAL A 115 9.62 -7.29 14.57
C VAL A 115 9.07 -8.68 14.90
N ILE A 116 8.46 -9.38 13.93
CA ILE A 116 7.93 -10.73 14.11
C ILE A 116 9.01 -11.73 14.54
N SER A 117 10.26 -11.53 14.08
CA SER A 117 11.38 -12.43 14.36
C SER A 117 12.15 -12.10 15.65
N MET A 118 11.80 -11.02 16.35
CA MET A 118 12.44 -10.71 17.65
C MET A 118 11.98 -11.72 18.72
N PRO A 119 12.87 -12.19 19.59
CA PRO A 119 12.52 -13.08 20.70
C PRO A 119 11.53 -12.37 21.64
N ASP A 120 10.70 -13.13 22.32
CA ASP A 120 9.76 -12.68 23.36
C ASP A 120 8.84 -11.50 22.98
N GLN A 121 8.52 -11.42 21.66
CA GLN A 121 7.57 -10.41 21.20
C GLN A 121 6.14 -10.75 21.65
N ASP A 122 5.45 -9.72 22.14
CA ASP A 122 4.04 -9.80 22.47
C ASP A 122 3.20 -10.17 21.24
N ASN A 123 2.19 -11.02 21.43
CA ASN A 123 1.24 -11.43 20.40
C ASN A 123 0.54 -10.23 19.74
N PHE A 124 0.34 -9.13 20.48
CA PHE A 124 -0.20 -7.89 19.95
C PHE A 124 0.73 -7.27 18.89
N MET A 125 2.03 -7.17 19.18
CA MET A 125 3.02 -6.61 18.25
C MET A 125 3.17 -7.46 16.99
N VAL A 126 3.14 -8.79 17.15
CA VAL A 126 3.14 -9.74 16.01
C VAL A 126 1.86 -9.58 15.18
N GLY A 127 0.69 -9.47 15.83
CA GLY A 127 -0.59 -9.24 15.17
C GLY A 127 -0.61 -7.93 14.39
N LEU A 128 -0.12 -6.85 15.00
CA LEU A 128 -0.05 -5.53 14.38
C LEU A 128 0.90 -5.52 13.19
N SER A 129 2.05 -6.20 13.29
CA SER A 129 3.00 -6.36 12.17
C SER A 129 2.36 -7.07 10.98
N ARG A 130 1.64 -8.17 11.21
CA ARG A 130 0.92 -8.91 10.15
C ARG A 130 -0.22 -8.09 9.55
N GLY A 131 -0.94 -7.33 10.39
CA GLY A 131 -1.98 -6.40 9.93
C GLY A 131 -1.41 -5.32 9.01
N LEU A 132 -0.25 -4.77 9.36
CA LEU A 132 0.44 -3.77 8.56
C LEU A 132 0.94 -4.36 7.21
N GLU A 133 1.45 -5.59 7.19
CA GLU A 133 1.80 -6.29 5.94
C GLU A 133 0.57 -6.47 5.05
N ALA A 134 -0.52 -6.99 5.59
CA ALA A 134 -1.76 -7.21 4.85
C ALA A 134 -2.34 -5.90 4.31
N GLY A 135 -2.35 -4.83 5.12
CA GLY A 135 -2.77 -3.49 4.72
C GLY A 135 -1.89 -2.92 3.60
N THR A 136 -0.57 -3.13 3.67
CA THR A 136 0.36 -2.71 2.62
C THR A 136 0.10 -3.45 1.31
N VAL A 137 -0.14 -4.78 1.34
CA VAL A 137 -0.51 -5.54 0.14
C VAL A 137 -1.81 -4.99 -0.46
N GLY A 138 -2.84 -4.78 0.36
CA GLY A 138 -4.11 -4.21 -0.09
C GLY A 138 -3.94 -2.83 -0.73
N LEU A 139 -3.10 -1.97 -0.11
CA LEU A 139 -2.80 -0.65 -0.63
C LEU A 139 -2.04 -0.70 -1.96
N VAL A 140 -1.04 -1.57 -2.10
CA VAL A 140 -0.28 -1.79 -3.35
C VAL A 140 -1.21 -2.23 -4.48
N VAL A 141 -2.10 -3.20 -4.22
CA VAL A 141 -3.05 -3.70 -5.22
C VAL A 141 -4.05 -2.61 -5.62
N SER A 142 -4.68 -1.95 -4.65
CA SER A 142 -5.70 -0.92 -4.95
C SER A 142 -5.11 0.31 -5.65
N SER A 143 -3.91 0.73 -5.27
CA SER A 143 -3.23 1.88 -5.87
C SER A 143 -2.75 1.65 -7.32
N SER A 144 -2.73 0.40 -7.79
CA SER A 144 -2.50 0.09 -9.20
C SER A 144 -3.66 0.54 -10.11
N PHE A 145 -4.80 0.94 -9.53
CA PHE A 145 -5.99 1.36 -10.26
C PHE A 145 -6.49 2.75 -9.89
N VAL A 146 -5.79 3.44 -8.97
CA VAL A 146 -6.19 4.76 -8.44
C VAL A 146 -4.99 5.69 -8.38
N THR A 147 -5.22 6.98 -8.59
CA THR A 147 -4.22 8.05 -8.41
C THR A 147 -4.13 8.40 -6.94
N VAL A 148 -3.15 7.86 -6.21
CA VAL A 148 -3.01 8.06 -4.77
C VAL A 148 -1.59 8.44 -4.32
N PHE A 149 -0.70 8.72 -5.27
CA PHE A 149 0.71 9.00 -4.98
C PHE A 149 0.90 10.16 -4.00
N TYR A 150 0.12 11.22 -4.14
CA TYR A 150 0.17 12.40 -3.28
C TYR A 150 -0.69 12.29 -2.02
N TYR A 151 -1.47 11.23 -1.86
CA TYR A 151 -2.25 11.01 -0.65
C TYR A 151 -1.40 10.38 0.46
N PRO A 152 -1.74 10.58 1.74
CA PRO A 152 -0.88 10.17 2.85
C PRO A 152 -0.82 8.65 3.10
N TYR A 153 -1.53 7.84 2.34
CA TYR A 153 -1.71 6.41 2.63
C TYR A 153 -0.39 5.64 2.74
N PHE A 154 0.49 5.73 1.75
CA PHE A 154 1.80 5.07 1.79
C PHE A 154 2.71 5.68 2.85
N TRP A 155 2.67 7.00 3.01
CA TRP A 155 3.49 7.71 3.98
C TRP A 155 3.14 7.32 5.41
N ILE A 156 1.84 7.14 5.71
CA ILE A 156 1.36 6.59 6.98
C ILE A 156 1.86 5.16 7.18
N GLN A 157 1.83 4.30 6.17
CA GLN A 157 2.35 2.93 6.26
C GLN A 157 3.85 2.91 6.60
N PHE A 158 4.65 3.76 5.96
CA PHE A 158 6.08 3.88 6.23
C PHE A 158 6.34 4.36 7.65
N LEU A 159 5.58 5.36 8.11
CA LEU A 159 5.67 5.87 9.47
C LEU A 159 5.30 4.81 10.50
N LEU A 160 4.16 4.12 10.31
CA LEU A 160 3.70 3.07 11.21
C LEU A 160 4.69 1.92 11.32
N ALA A 161 5.29 1.48 10.22
CA ALA A 161 6.32 0.44 10.24
C ALA A 161 7.54 0.87 11.05
N SER A 162 7.95 2.13 10.91
CA SER A 162 9.09 2.69 11.65
C SER A 162 8.79 2.82 13.15
N CYS A 163 7.60 3.31 13.51
CA CYS A 163 7.15 3.41 14.89
C CYS A 163 7.04 2.03 15.55
N LEU A 164 6.47 1.06 14.84
CA LEU A 164 6.31 -0.31 15.31
C LEU A 164 7.67 -0.95 15.63
N TYR A 165 8.64 -0.79 14.73
CA TYR A 165 9.99 -1.29 14.96
C TYR A 165 10.69 -0.61 16.15
N SER A 166 10.54 0.70 16.28
CA SER A 166 11.10 1.45 17.39
C SER A 166 10.48 1.02 18.72
N ALA A 167 9.17 0.83 18.78
CA ALA A 167 8.46 0.37 19.98
C ALA A 167 8.90 -1.06 20.38
N ALA A 168 8.97 -1.97 19.39
CA ALA A 168 9.43 -3.33 19.63
C ALA A 168 10.86 -3.38 20.20
N ARG A 169 11.76 -2.62 19.59
CA ARG A 169 13.17 -2.53 20.04
C ARG A 169 13.28 -1.95 21.45
N ASN A 170 12.56 -0.88 21.75
CA ASN A 170 12.63 -0.22 23.05
C ASN A 170 11.99 -1.07 24.16
N GLY A 171 10.96 -1.85 23.86
CA GLY A 171 10.37 -2.83 24.78
C GLY A 171 11.37 -3.90 25.23
N HIS A 172 12.25 -4.33 24.33
CA HIS A 172 13.35 -5.26 24.67
C HIS A 172 14.50 -4.63 25.48
N LEU A 173 14.68 -3.32 25.37
CA LEU A 173 15.76 -2.59 26.06
C LEU A 173 15.33 -2.05 27.43
N ALA A 174 14.02 -2.04 27.72
CA ALA A 174 13.53 -1.66 29.05
C ALA A 174 13.94 -2.74 30.05
N PRO A 175 14.73 -2.43 31.10
CA PRO A 175 15.00 -3.40 32.13
C PRO A 175 13.69 -3.84 32.75
N ASP A 176 13.58 -5.14 33.02
CA ASP A 176 12.39 -5.77 33.58
C ASP A 176 12.06 -5.12 34.94
N GLY A 177 11.23 -4.07 34.91
CA GLY A 177 10.78 -3.34 36.10
C GLY A 177 9.83 -4.11 37.00
N ARG A 178 9.79 -5.43 36.89
CA ARG A 178 8.91 -6.29 37.69
C ARG A 178 9.52 -6.77 39.00
N GLU A 179 10.73 -6.36 39.34
CA GLU A 179 11.33 -6.70 40.63
C GLU A 179 11.64 -5.47 41.49
N SER A 180 10.62 -4.77 41.95
CA SER A 180 10.70 -4.03 43.19
C SER A 180 9.33 -3.89 43.86
N GLY A 181 8.65 -5.04 44.05
CA GLY A 181 7.63 -5.10 45.09
C GLY A 181 8.30 -4.86 46.44
N PRO A 182 7.73 -4.02 47.32
CA PRO A 182 8.34 -3.79 48.62
C PRO A 182 8.40 -5.11 49.39
N ARG A 183 9.62 -5.54 49.78
CA ARG A 183 9.78 -6.61 50.77
C ARG A 183 8.97 -6.21 52.01
N ARG A 184 7.90 -6.91 52.26
CA ARG A 184 7.25 -6.85 53.59
C ARG A 184 8.26 -7.41 54.54
N GLU A 185 8.91 -6.55 55.30
CA GLU A 185 9.56 -6.92 56.54
C GLU A 185 8.46 -7.44 57.47
N VAL A 186 8.44 -8.77 57.63
CA VAL A 186 7.71 -9.37 58.70
C VAL A 186 8.49 -9.04 59.97
N LEU A 187 8.01 -8.02 60.68
CA LEU A 187 8.43 -7.77 62.07
C LEU A 187 7.76 -8.86 62.93
N GLU A 188 8.55 -9.90 63.24
CA GLU A 188 8.22 -10.79 64.34
C GLU A 188 8.57 -10.03 65.65
N ASN A 189 7.53 -9.80 66.45
CA ASN A 189 7.64 -9.60 67.90
C ASN A 189 6.82 -10.71 68.61
#